data_797c870a6dd663e330cde5ad69540fbd
#
_entry.id   797c870a6dd663e330cde5ad69540fbd
#
_cell.length_a   1.000
_cell.length_b   1.000
_cell.length_c   1.000
_cell.angle_alpha   90.00
_cell.angle_beta   90.00
_cell.angle_gamma   90.00
#
_symmetry.space_group_name_H-M   'P 1'
#
loop_
_entity.id
_entity.type
_entity.pdbx_description
1 polymer ?
#
loop_
_entity_poly.entity_id
_entity_poly.type
_entity_poly.pdbx_seq_one_letter_code
_entity_poly.pdbx_strand_id
1 'polypeptide(L)'
;MTPNALMELAKDAMLRAYAPYSGYKVGAALLDESGQIYRGCNVENASYGATICAERTAFMYWAQTGAAMRGRKPVAIAIVGGKDGVITDFAPPCGICRQVMMEFCDPDTFRIILTNGKEVRSYTLAEILPLGFGPSHLDE
;
A
#
# COMPACT_ATOMS: atom_id res chain seq x y z
N MET A 1 15.13 7.05 3.03
CA MET A 1 13.99 7.80 2.41
C MET A 1 13.08 8.32 3.52
N THR A 2 12.73 9.59 3.51
CA THR A 2 11.83 10.17 4.50
C THR A 2 10.39 9.80 4.19
N PRO A 3 9.49 9.79 5.22
CA PRO A 3 8.06 9.59 4.97
C PRO A 3 7.47 10.58 3.96
N ASN A 4 7.87 11.84 4.03
CA ASN A 4 7.38 12.86 3.08
C ASN A 4 7.83 12.57 1.65
N ALA A 5 9.08 12.17 1.45
CA ALA A 5 9.59 11.83 0.13
C ALA A 5 8.85 10.61 -0.46
N LEU A 6 8.60 9.60 0.36
CA LEU A 6 7.85 8.42 -0.07
C LEU A 6 6.41 8.81 -0.42
N MET A 7 5.80 9.69 0.37
CA MET A 7 4.44 10.17 0.13
C MET A 7 4.32 10.94 -1.20
N GLU A 8 5.34 11.72 -1.57
CA GLU A 8 5.33 12.42 -2.86
C GLU A 8 5.30 11.44 -4.04
N LEU A 9 5.99 10.31 -3.91
CA LEU A 9 5.95 9.26 -4.93
C LEU A 9 4.57 8.58 -4.98
N ALA A 10 3.90 8.42 -3.83
CA ALA A 10 2.54 7.91 -3.80
C ALA A 10 1.56 8.87 -4.47
N LYS A 11 1.71 10.17 -4.25
CA LYS A 11 0.88 11.20 -4.91
C LYS A 11 1.05 11.15 -6.43
N ASP A 12 2.29 10.98 -6.90
CA ASP A 12 2.55 10.84 -8.33
C ASP A 12 1.86 9.60 -8.91
N ALA A 13 1.93 8.48 -8.19
CA ALA A 13 1.26 7.25 -8.61
C ALA A 13 -0.27 7.42 -8.67
N MET A 14 -0.86 8.17 -7.72
CA MET A 14 -2.29 8.42 -7.66
C MET A 14 -2.82 9.04 -8.96
N LEU A 15 -2.01 9.87 -9.62
CA LEU A 15 -2.42 10.53 -10.87
C LEU A 15 -2.63 9.55 -12.03
N ARG A 16 -2.11 8.33 -11.91
CA ARG A 16 -2.24 7.29 -12.92
C ARG A 16 -3.39 6.32 -12.65
N ALA A 17 -4.15 6.53 -11.59
CA ALA A 17 -5.25 5.65 -11.22
C ALA A 17 -6.29 5.55 -12.32
N TYR A 18 -6.80 4.33 -12.53
CA TYR A 18 -7.92 4.09 -13.42
C TYR A 18 -9.17 3.87 -12.57
N ALA A 19 -9.93 4.92 -12.35
CA ALA A 19 -11.09 4.92 -11.44
C ALA A 19 -12.34 5.51 -12.11
N PRO A 20 -12.80 4.92 -13.23
CA PRO A 20 -13.93 5.48 -13.97
C PRO A 20 -15.28 5.33 -13.28
N TYR A 21 -15.40 4.41 -12.33
CA TYR A 21 -16.66 4.13 -11.63
C TYR A 21 -16.81 4.96 -10.37
N SER A 22 -15.81 4.98 -9.51
CA SER A 22 -15.90 5.70 -8.24
C SER A 22 -15.36 7.13 -8.32
N GLY A 23 -14.42 7.40 -9.22
CA GLY A 23 -13.67 8.65 -9.23
C GLY A 23 -12.70 8.77 -8.05
N TYR A 24 -12.63 7.77 -7.19
CA TYR A 24 -11.73 7.79 -6.03
C TYR A 24 -10.37 7.24 -6.44
N LYS A 25 -9.39 8.12 -6.55
CA LYS A 25 -8.05 7.76 -7.00
C LYS A 25 -7.13 7.53 -5.81
N VAL A 26 -6.37 6.45 -5.85
CA VAL A 26 -5.44 6.09 -4.79
C VAL A 26 -4.07 5.80 -5.39
N GLY A 27 -3.03 6.26 -4.72
CA GLY A 27 -1.65 5.96 -5.07
C GLY A 27 -0.92 5.36 -3.89
N ALA A 28 0.04 4.49 -4.19
CA ALA A 28 0.87 3.87 -3.18
C ALA A 28 2.32 3.83 -3.64
N ALA A 29 3.24 3.93 -2.68
CA ALA A 29 4.68 3.77 -2.92
C ALA A 29 5.22 2.84 -1.86
N LEU A 30 5.69 1.67 -2.28
CA LEU A 30 6.21 0.62 -1.41
C LEU A 30 7.73 0.67 -1.43
N LEU A 31 8.34 0.74 -0.26
CA LEU A 31 9.78 0.75 -0.07
C LEU A 31 10.21 -0.59 0.50
N ASP A 32 11.20 -1.24 -0.10
CA ASP A 32 11.78 -2.46 0.45
C ASP A 32 13.14 -2.19 1.10
N GLU A 33 13.69 -3.21 1.76
CA GLU A 33 14.93 -3.08 2.52
C GLU A 33 16.15 -2.83 1.64
N SER A 34 16.04 -3.03 0.32
CA SER A 34 17.13 -2.71 -0.62
C SER A 34 17.14 -1.23 -1.01
N GLY A 35 16.11 -0.46 -0.62
CA GLY A 35 15.95 0.93 -1.00
C GLY A 35 15.19 1.13 -2.31
N GLN A 36 14.75 0.05 -2.95
CA GLN A 36 13.93 0.13 -4.16
C GLN A 36 12.50 0.52 -3.83
N ILE A 37 11.87 1.26 -4.73
CA ILE A 37 10.51 1.75 -4.57
C ILE A 37 9.62 1.21 -5.70
N TYR A 38 8.44 0.73 -5.32
CA TYR A 38 7.47 0.15 -6.23
C TYR A 38 6.17 0.91 -6.09
N ARG A 39 5.77 1.63 -7.15
CA ARG A 39 4.55 2.46 -7.13
C ARG A 39 3.37 1.66 -7.64
N GLY A 40 2.19 1.99 -7.12
CA GLY A 40 0.94 1.38 -7.55
C GLY A 40 -0.19 2.40 -7.50
N CYS A 41 -1.22 2.14 -8.28
CA CYS A 41 -2.46 2.91 -8.26
C CYS A 41 -3.63 1.94 -8.33
N ASN A 42 -4.84 2.40 -7.96
CA ASN A 42 -6.01 1.55 -8.09
C ASN A 42 -6.44 1.44 -9.56
N VAL A 43 -6.89 0.25 -9.93
CA VAL A 43 -7.38 -0.06 -11.26
C VAL A 43 -8.73 -0.72 -11.11
N GLU A 44 -9.78 0.02 -11.44
CA GLU A 44 -11.16 -0.44 -11.31
C GLU A 44 -11.59 -1.28 -12.49
N ASN A 45 -12.61 -2.07 -12.27
CA ASN A 45 -13.16 -2.97 -13.27
C ASN A 45 -14.68 -2.94 -13.19
N ALA A 46 -15.35 -3.10 -14.34
CA ALA A 46 -16.81 -3.21 -14.37
C ALA A 46 -17.29 -4.40 -13.53
N SER A 47 -16.51 -5.46 -13.45
CA SER A 47 -16.67 -6.51 -12.45
C SER A 47 -15.98 -6.03 -11.18
N TYR A 48 -16.74 -5.52 -10.22
CA TYR A 48 -16.18 -4.85 -9.03
C TYR A 48 -15.20 -5.73 -8.26
N GLY A 49 -15.45 -7.03 -8.20
CA GLY A 49 -14.55 -7.97 -7.55
C GLY A 49 -13.16 -8.09 -8.17
N ALA A 50 -13.02 -7.68 -9.44
CA ALA A 50 -11.74 -7.68 -10.13
C ALA A 50 -10.95 -6.38 -9.93
N THR A 51 -11.51 -5.38 -9.29
CA THR A 51 -10.83 -4.13 -8.96
C THR A 51 -9.62 -4.40 -8.07
N ILE A 52 -8.50 -3.77 -8.39
CA ILE A 52 -7.26 -3.90 -7.62
C ILE A 52 -6.96 -2.58 -6.92
N CYS A 53 -6.74 -2.63 -5.61
CA CYS A 53 -6.34 -1.46 -4.82
C CYS A 53 -4.89 -1.07 -5.13
N ALA A 54 -4.55 0.20 -4.93
CA ALA A 54 -3.20 0.72 -5.17
C ALA A 54 -2.13 -0.04 -4.40
N GLU A 55 -2.41 -0.39 -3.16
CA GLU A 55 -1.46 -1.11 -2.30
C GLU A 55 -1.14 -2.47 -2.90
N ARG A 56 -2.16 -3.22 -3.36
CA ARG A 56 -1.94 -4.54 -3.96
C ARG A 56 -1.22 -4.43 -5.31
N THR A 57 -1.49 -3.39 -6.08
CA THR A 57 -0.76 -3.15 -7.32
C THR A 57 0.73 -2.98 -7.03
N ALA A 58 1.08 -2.21 -6.01
CA ALA A 58 2.47 -2.00 -5.60
C ALA A 58 3.11 -3.30 -5.10
N PHE A 59 2.40 -4.08 -4.28
CA PHE A 59 2.91 -5.35 -3.76
C PHE A 59 3.11 -6.39 -4.87
N MET A 60 2.19 -6.46 -5.84
CA MET A 60 2.33 -7.40 -6.96
C MET A 60 3.51 -7.01 -7.85
N TYR A 61 3.72 -5.71 -8.07
CA TYR A 61 4.90 -5.23 -8.79
C TYR A 61 6.17 -5.69 -8.07
N TRP A 62 6.25 -5.45 -6.76
CA TRP A 62 7.38 -5.86 -5.94
C TRP A 62 7.59 -7.38 -5.99
N ALA A 63 6.54 -8.17 -5.82
CA ALA A 63 6.62 -9.62 -5.78
C ALA A 63 7.11 -10.20 -7.11
N GLN A 64 6.63 -9.68 -8.24
CA GLN A 64 6.98 -10.20 -9.56
C GLN A 64 8.44 -9.94 -9.96
N THR A 65 9.13 -9.06 -9.26
CA THR A 65 10.57 -8.86 -9.49
C THR A 65 11.42 -9.99 -8.90
N GLY A 66 10.79 -10.90 -8.17
CA GLY A 66 11.46 -12.00 -7.49
C GLY A 66 11.89 -11.67 -6.07
N ALA A 67 11.59 -10.45 -5.59
CA ALA A 67 11.99 -10.02 -4.24
C ALA A 67 11.40 -10.91 -3.16
N ALA A 68 10.14 -11.30 -3.30
CA ALA A 68 9.46 -12.16 -2.34
C ALA A 68 10.15 -13.53 -2.23
N MET A 69 10.52 -14.11 -3.37
CA MET A 69 11.20 -15.42 -3.42
C MET A 69 12.61 -15.35 -2.82
N ARG A 70 13.25 -14.18 -2.90
CA ARG A 70 14.59 -13.98 -2.34
C ARG A 70 14.55 -13.59 -0.86
N GLY A 71 13.37 -13.54 -0.25
CA GLY A 71 13.23 -13.20 1.16
C GLY A 71 13.49 -11.73 1.47
N ARG A 72 13.46 -10.85 0.44
CA ARG A 72 13.60 -9.41 0.64
C ARG A 72 12.33 -8.88 1.31
N LYS A 73 12.47 -8.01 2.31
CA LYS A 73 11.33 -7.55 3.09
C LYS A 73 10.93 -6.13 2.71
N PRO A 74 9.62 -5.87 2.52
CA PRO A 74 9.14 -4.50 2.48
C PRO A 74 9.30 -3.85 3.86
N VAL A 75 9.58 -2.54 3.89
CA VAL A 75 9.78 -1.82 5.15
C VAL A 75 8.77 -0.71 5.38
N ALA A 76 8.19 -0.13 4.34
CA ALA A 76 7.20 0.93 4.47
C ALA A 76 6.36 1.06 3.19
N ILE A 77 5.13 1.56 3.36
CA ILE A 77 4.28 1.93 2.24
C ILE A 77 3.63 3.29 2.55
N ALA A 78 3.66 4.21 1.60
CA ALA A 78 2.92 5.45 1.68
C ALA A 78 1.66 5.30 0.81
N ILE A 79 0.52 5.75 1.33
CA ILE A 79 -0.78 5.63 0.67
C ILE A 79 -1.49 6.96 0.72
N VAL A 80 -2.04 7.39 -0.41
CA VAL A 80 -2.78 8.64 -0.52
C VAL A 80 -3.95 8.44 -1.48
N GLY A 81 -5.07 9.09 -1.19
CA GLY A 81 -6.22 8.97 -2.08
C GLY A 81 -7.22 10.09 -1.88
N GLY A 82 -8.11 10.23 -2.85
CA GLY A 82 -9.18 11.20 -2.79
C GLY A 82 -10.03 11.21 -4.06
N LYS A 83 -11.22 11.75 -3.93
CA LYS A 83 -12.16 11.92 -5.05
C LYS A 83 -11.53 12.82 -6.10
N ASP A 84 -11.48 12.33 -7.34
CA ASP A 84 -10.87 13.00 -8.48
C ASP A 84 -9.41 13.40 -8.24
N GLY A 85 -8.72 12.71 -7.31
CA GLY A 85 -7.35 13.01 -6.96
C GLY A 85 -7.17 14.16 -5.99
N VAL A 86 -8.26 14.66 -5.38
CA VAL A 86 -8.22 15.74 -4.38
C VAL A 86 -8.15 15.12 -2.99
N ILE A 87 -7.06 15.37 -2.29
CA ILE A 87 -6.80 14.77 -0.98
C ILE A 87 -7.48 15.61 0.10
N THR A 88 -8.46 15.01 0.80
CA THR A 88 -9.19 15.68 1.88
C THR A 88 -9.17 14.90 3.18
N ASP A 89 -8.84 13.60 3.14
CA ASP A 89 -8.83 12.74 4.31
C ASP A 89 -7.79 11.65 4.14
N PHE A 90 -7.50 10.92 5.22
CA PHE A 90 -6.64 9.76 5.18
C PHE A 90 -7.30 8.65 4.35
N ALA A 91 -6.50 7.92 3.58
CA ALA A 91 -6.95 6.77 2.79
C ALA A 91 -6.30 5.50 3.34
N PRO A 92 -6.81 4.93 4.44
CA PRO A 92 -6.22 3.72 5.02
C PRO A 92 -6.41 2.52 4.11
N PRO A 93 -5.52 1.52 4.19
CA PRO A 93 -5.64 0.33 3.37
C PRO A 93 -6.87 -0.49 3.77
N CYS A 94 -7.57 -1.07 2.78
CA CYS A 94 -8.71 -1.95 3.05
C CYS A 94 -8.24 -3.26 3.70
N GLY A 95 -9.19 -4.06 4.20
CA GLY A 95 -8.87 -5.31 4.88
C GLY A 95 -8.11 -6.31 4.01
N ILE A 96 -8.47 -6.41 2.73
CA ILE A 96 -7.77 -7.31 1.80
C ILE A 96 -6.31 -6.88 1.64
N CYS A 97 -6.05 -5.57 1.53
CA CYS A 97 -4.68 -5.06 1.41
C CYS A 97 -3.87 -5.29 2.69
N ARG A 98 -4.50 -5.14 3.86
CA ARG A 98 -3.83 -5.45 5.13
C ARG A 98 -3.46 -6.93 5.22
N GLN A 99 -4.31 -7.82 4.72
CA GLN A 99 -4.02 -9.25 4.67
C GLN A 99 -2.85 -9.56 3.72
N VAL A 100 -2.77 -8.88 2.57
CA VAL A 100 -1.63 -9.03 1.66
C VAL A 100 -0.34 -8.58 2.35
N MET A 101 -0.40 -7.50 3.12
CA MET A 101 0.76 -7.04 3.90
C MET A 101 1.21 -8.07 4.93
N MET A 102 0.27 -8.76 5.57
CA MET A 102 0.60 -9.82 6.53
C MET A 102 1.39 -10.97 5.91
N GLU A 103 1.19 -11.23 4.62
CA GLU A 103 1.92 -12.29 3.92
C GLU A 103 3.42 -11.97 3.82
N PHE A 104 3.77 -10.71 3.57
CA PHE A 104 5.12 -10.33 3.15
C PHE A 104 5.88 -9.48 4.16
N CYS A 105 5.20 -8.85 5.11
CA CYS A 105 5.80 -7.86 5.99
C CYS A 105 5.89 -8.34 7.43
N ASP A 106 6.87 -7.81 8.16
CA ASP A 106 6.91 -7.96 9.61
C ASP A 106 5.88 -6.99 10.22
N PRO A 107 4.81 -7.49 10.87
CA PRO A 107 3.74 -6.61 11.36
C PRO A 107 4.19 -5.64 12.44
N ASP A 108 5.28 -5.94 13.16
CA ASP A 108 5.75 -5.09 14.27
C ASP A 108 6.61 -3.93 13.79
N THR A 109 7.18 -4.02 12.59
CA THR A 109 8.13 -3.02 12.08
C THR A 109 7.70 -2.35 10.79
N PHE A 110 6.87 -3.00 9.98
CA PHE A 110 6.40 -2.43 8.70
C PHE A 110 5.54 -1.20 8.96
N ARG A 111 5.85 -0.10 8.27
CA ARG A 111 5.18 1.19 8.45
C ARG A 111 4.19 1.48 7.34
N ILE A 112 2.98 1.85 7.73
CA ILE A 112 1.96 2.38 6.82
C ILE A 112 1.87 3.89 7.05
N ILE A 113 2.19 4.66 6.02
CA ILE A 113 2.29 6.12 6.07
C ILE A 113 1.09 6.70 5.33
N LEU A 114 0.30 7.51 6.01
CA LEU A 114 -0.94 8.10 5.49
C LEU A 114 -0.90 9.61 5.59
N THR A 115 -1.64 10.29 4.72
CA THR A 115 -1.79 11.75 4.79
C THR A 115 -3.23 12.15 4.48
N ASN A 116 -3.67 13.25 5.11
CA ASN A 116 -4.94 13.90 4.79
C ASN A 116 -4.73 15.18 3.98
N GLY A 117 -3.50 15.40 3.50
CA GLY A 117 -3.12 16.62 2.79
C GLY A 117 -2.54 17.70 3.70
N LYS A 118 -2.70 17.57 5.02
CA LYS A 118 -2.21 18.54 6.02
C LYS A 118 -1.16 17.92 6.92
N GLU A 119 -1.39 16.72 7.41
CA GLU A 119 -0.46 16.00 8.28
C GLU A 119 -0.16 14.61 7.74
N VAL A 120 0.94 14.06 8.19
CA VAL A 120 1.38 12.70 7.84
C VAL A 120 1.39 11.87 9.12
N ARG A 121 0.77 10.68 9.07
CA ARG A 121 0.74 9.73 10.17
C ARG A 121 1.37 8.41 9.76
N SER A 122 1.97 7.73 10.72
CA SER A 122 2.61 6.44 10.51
C SER A 122 2.11 5.43 11.53
N TYR A 123 1.77 4.24 11.05
CA TYR A 123 1.29 3.13 11.87
C TYR A 123 2.08 1.87 11.55
N THR A 124 2.22 0.96 12.51
CA THR A 124 2.67 -0.39 12.20
C THR A 124 1.50 -1.21 11.68
N LEU A 125 1.78 -2.28 10.96
CA LEU A 125 0.73 -3.20 10.52
C LEU A 125 0.01 -3.81 11.72
N ALA A 126 0.74 -4.16 12.78
CA ALA A 126 0.13 -4.72 14.00
C ALA A 126 -0.90 -3.77 14.63
N GLU A 127 -0.68 -2.45 14.54
CA GLU A 127 -1.62 -1.47 15.08
C GLU A 127 -2.94 -1.43 14.30
N ILE A 128 -2.90 -1.64 12.97
CA ILE A 128 -4.11 -1.53 12.14
C ILE A 128 -4.68 -2.88 11.70
N LEU A 129 -4.01 -3.98 12.06
CA LEU A 129 -4.52 -5.34 11.88
C LEU A 129 -4.17 -6.16 13.13
N PRO A 130 -4.79 -5.85 14.28
CA PRO A 130 -4.54 -6.58 15.52
C PRO A 130 -4.91 -8.06 15.36
N LEU A 131 -4.10 -8.95 15.91
CA LEU A 131 -4.34 -10.39 15.85
C LEU A 131 -4.50 -10.89 14.41
N GLY A 132 -3.70 -10.33 13.49
CA GLY A 132 -3.78 -10.67 12.08
C GLY A 132 -3.35 -12.11 11.82
N PHE A 133 -4.02 -12.77 10.87
CA PHE A 133 -3.66 -14.11 10.42
C PHE A 133 -2.55 -14.00 9.38
N GLY A 134 -1.47 -14.75 9.58
CA GLY A 134 -0.33 -14.70 8.66
C GLY A 134 0.39 -16.02 8.54
N PRO A 135 1.50 -16.05 7.78
CA PRO A 135 2.23 -17.30 7.50
C PRO A 135 2.67 -18.05 8.75
N SER A 136 2.99 -17.34 9.84
CA SER A 136 3.41 -17.98 11.09
C SER A 136 2.35 -18.92 11.67
N HIS A 137 1.07 -18.69 11.36
CA HIS A 137 -0.02 -19.54 11.84
C HIS A 137 -0.09 -20.88 11.09
N LEU A 138 0.54 -20.96 9.94
CA LEU A 138 0.61 -22.19 9.12
C LEU A 138 1.93 -22.92 9.26
N ASP A 139 2.90 -22.34 9.98
CA ASP A 139 4.18 -22.97 10.28
C ASP A 139 3.99 -24.02 11.37
N GLU A 140 4.64 -25.13 11.20
CA GLU A 140 4.61 -26.26 12.14
C GLU A 140 5.85 -26.30 13.05
#